data_7b1c11c1023ebaefa33d2d33cab8f132
#
_entry.id   7b1c11c1023ebaefa33d2d33cab8f132
#
_cell.length_a   1.000
_cell.length_b   1.000
_cell.length_c   1.000
_cell.angle_alpha   90.00
_cell.angle_beta   90.00
_cell.angle_gamma   90.00
#
_symmetry.space_group_name_H-M   'P 1'
#
loop_
_entity.id
_entity.type
_entity.pdbx_description
1 polymer ?
#
loop_
_entity_poly.entity_id
_entity_poly.type
_entity_poly.pdbx_seq_one_letter_code
_entity_poly.pdbx_strand_id
1 'polypeptide(L)'
;MTHGRYERRGPRPVRRLWVVLLAAGLLAAGCAGGGAGAQEEDAQAEREAPAGDVSPVAEVARRIEPSVVQVNVSSIQTSPYGPQEAQGLGSGVVYREDGYVITNNHVVEGADTVNVAFADGSVEKGEVVGGDPYTDIAVVKVDRVNLPAAEFADSGDLVVGQLAVAAGSPSGFQSTVTSGIISGLNREIPPEITGGSQQSALVDLIQTDAAISPGSSGGALVDRTGSVIGINVAYLPPAQTGAVNLGFAIPSATATDVADAIIEDGRAEHPYVGVSLIDLTPEIARRFDVSVESGAIVTGVDPDGPASDAGIEPGGVVTAVEGEKITSTGDLLAALRRHDPGDSVELTVAREGEAREFTVELEGKG
;
A
#
# COMPACT_ATOMS: atom_id res chain seq x y z
N MET A 1 -14.25 -9.11 -60.41
CA MET A 1 -13.16 -9.65 -61.19
C MET A 1 -11.91 -8.89 -60.80
N THR A 2 -11.06 -9.52 -60.06
CA THR A 2 -9.59 -9.59 -60.06
C THR A 2 -9.12 -10.03 -58.67
N HIS A 3 -8.72 -11.32 -58.62
CA HIS A 3 -8.11 -11.97 -57.47
C HIS A 3 -6.64 -11.51 -57.33
N GLY A 4 -6.26 -10.88 -56.22
CA GLY A 4 -4.88 -10.68 -55.81
C GLY A 4 -4.44 -11.82 -54.88
N ARG A 5 -3.53 -12.65 -55.39
CA ARG A 5 -2.88 -13.74 -54.63
C ARG A 5 -1.84 -13.16 -53.68
N TYR A 6 -1.98 -13.48 -52.36
CA TYR A 6 -0.94 -13.23 -51.38
C TYR A 6 -0.02 -14.46 -51.31
N GLU A 7 1.23 -14.30 -51.78
CA GLU A 7 2.30 -15.31 -51.64
C GLU A 7 2.85 -15.31 -50.23
N ARG A 8 2.78 -16.47 -49.59
CA ARG A 8 3.43 -16.74 -48.30
C ARG A 8 4.91 -17.00 -48.53
N ARG A 9 5.80 -16.12 -48.07
CA ARG A 9 7.22 -16.39 -47.94
C ARG A 9 7.52 -17.13 -46.65
N GLY A 10 8.04 -18.35 -46.78
CA GLY A 10 8.48 -19.20 -45.66
C GLY A 10 9.84 -18.74 -45.06
N PRO A 11 10.15 -19.19 -43.83
CA PRO A 11 11.35 -18.74 -43.12
C PRO A 11 12.62 -19.39 -43.68
N ARG A 12 13.69 -18.58 -43.77
CA ARG A 12 15.03 -19.00 -44.16
C ARG A 12 15.76 -19.68 -42.99
N PRO A 13 16.52 -20.77 -43.19
CA PRO A 13 17.28 -21.42 -42.11
C PRO A 13 18.57 -20.66 -41.81
N VAL A 14 18.81 -20.40 -40.52
CA VAL A 14 20.07 -19.84 -39.99
C VAL A 14 21.09 -20.95 -39.86
N ARG A 15 22.19 -20.87 -40.63
CA ARG A 15 23.34 -21.76 -40.56
C ARG A 15 24.10 -21.52 -39.26
N ARG A 16 24.19 -22.54 -38.43
CA ARG A 16 25.09 -22.59 -37.26
C ARG A 16 26.51 -22.84 -37.73
N LEU A 17 27.40 -21.88 -37.48
CA LEU A 17 28.85 -22.02 -37.68
C LEU A 17 29.46 -22.55 -36.37
N TRP A 18 29.99 -23.77 -36.42
CA TRP A 18 30.82 -24.34 -35.35
C TRP A 18 32.27 -23.90 -35.62
N VAL A 19 32.87 -23.22 -34.63
CA VAL A 19 34.32 -22.98 -34.63
C VAL A 19 34.92 -23.91 -33.59
N VAL A 20 35.64 -24.91 -34.09
CA VAL A 20 36.50 -25.80 -33.30
C VAL A 20 37.87 -25.16 -33.23
N LEU A 21 38.38 -24.84 -32.05
CA LEU A 21 39.77 -24.48 -31.82
C LEU A 21 40.47 -25.58 -31.03
N LEU A 22 41.28 -26.34 -31.73
CA LEU A 22 42.32 -27.22 -31.21
C LEU A 22 43.53 -26.36 -30.83
N ALA A 23 44.05 -26.51 -29.64
CA ALA A 23 45.40 -26.09 -29.31
C ALA A 23 46.10 -27.22 -28.52
N ALA A 24 47.10 -27.76 -29.18
CA ALA A 24 47.97 -28.85 -28.73
C ALA A 24 48.99 -28.32 -27.71
N GLY A 25 49.50 -29.22 -26.93
CA GLY A 25 50.33 -29.10 -25.78
C GLY A 25 51.78 -28.68 -25.98
N LEU A 26 52.45 -28.55 -24.87
CA LEU A 26 53.90 -28.80 -24.76
C LEU A 26 54.26 -29.16 -23.29
N LEU A 27 54.79 -30.33 -23.16
CA LEU A 27 55.45 -30.85 -21.96
C LEU A 27 56.79 -30.11 -21.68
N ALA A 28 57.03 -29.81 -20.46
CA ALA A 28 58.42 -29.76 -19.95
C ALA A 28 58.47 -30.24 -18.51
N ALA A 29 59.29 -31.27 -18.28
CA ALA A 29 59.58 -31.88 -17.04
C ALA A 29 60.64 -31.08 -16.22
N GLY A 30 60.59 -31.11 -14.92
CA GLY A 30 61.61 -30.54 -14.05
C GLY A 30 61.40 -30.93 -12.57
N CYS A 31 62.34 -31.68 -12.07
CA CYS A 31 62.47 -32.47 -10.87
C CYS A 31 62.30 -31.82 -9.50
N ALA A 32 61.76 -32.65 -8.61
CA ALA A 32 62.26 -33.03 -7.25
C ALA A 32 62.39 -31.95 -6.17
N GLY A 33 61.74 -32.22 -5.05
CA GLY A 33 62.13 -31.74 -3.71
C GLY A 33 61.02 -31.65 -2.68
N GLY A 34 60.90 -32.69 -1.85
CA GLY A 34 60.69 -32.61 -0.39
C GLY A 34 59.42 -32.00 0.19
N GLY A 35 58.58 -32.85 0.66
CA GLY A 35 57.92 -32.89 1.97
C GLY A 35 57.34 -31.65 2.60
N ALA A 36 56.02 -31.69 2.84
CA ALA A 36 55.36 -31.46 4.10
C ALA A 36 53.87 -31.29 3.80
N GLY A 37 53.03 -32.13 4.43
CA GLY A 37 51.59 -32.00 4.37
C GLY A 37 51.14 -30.66 4.92
N ALA A 38 50.51 -29.88 4.08
CA ALA A 38 49.63 -28.76 4.46
C ALA A 38 48.23 -29.25 4.29
N GLN A 39 47.54 -29.46 5.41
CA GLN A 39 46.09 -29.55 5.43
C GLN A 39 45.52 -28.26 4.82
N GLU A 40 44.82 -28.36 3.74
CA GLU A 40 43.92 -27.33 3.28
C GLU A 40 42.78 -27.21 4.31
N GLU A 41 42.99 -26.36 5.33
CA GLU A 41 41.91 -25.79 6.08
C GLU A 41 41.15 -24.87 5.11
N ASP A 42 39.96 -25.36 4.71
CA ASP A 42 38.93 -24.56 4.05
C ASP A 42 38.50 -23.45 5.01
N ALA A 43 39.31 -22.40 5.11
CA ALA A 43 38.92 -21.16 5.74
C ALA A 43 37.91 -20.45 4.81
N GLN A 44 36.63 -20.81 4.94
CA GLN A 44 35.55 -19.91 4.63
C GLN A 44 35.76 -18.70 5.56
N ALA A 45 36.56 -17.78 5.12
CA ALA A 45 36.58 -16.44 5.68
C ALA A 45 35.19 -15.84 5.43
N GLU A 46 34.31 -15.91 6.41
CA GLU A 46 33.21 -14.95 6.52
C GLU A 46 33.84 -13.57 6.30
N ARG A 47 33.55 -12.99 5.13
CA ARG A 47 33.92 -11.59 4.89
C ARG A 47 33.02 -10.77 5.79
N GLU A 48 33.49 -10.54 7.02
CA GLU A 48 32.97 -9.43 7.81
C GLU A 48 33.06 -8.19 6.93
N ALA A 49 31.93 -7.62 6.58
CA ALA A 49 31.88 -6.31 5.96
C ALA A 49 32.63 -5.34 6.88
N PRO A 50 33.49 -4.45 6.36
CA PRO A 50 34.24 -3.53 7.19
C PRO A 50 33.28 -2.78 8.12
N ALA A 51 33.56 -2.87 9.42
CA ALA A 51 32.77 -2.27 10.49
C ALA A 51 32.91 -0.74 10.49
N GLY A 52 32.47 -0.09 9.43
CA GLY A 52 32.62 1.35 9.27
C GLY A 52 31.69 2.03 8.24
N ASP A 53 30.95 1.28 7.43
CA ASP A 53 30.20 1.90 6.35
C ASP A 53 28.87 1.19 6.07
N VAL A 54 28.11 0.91 7.13
CA VAL A 54 26.73 0.44 6.97
C VAL A 54 25.86 1.64 6.61
N SER A 55 25.24 1.63 5.44
CA SER A 55 24.37 2.74 5.02
C SER A 55 23.19 2.90 6.01
N PRO A 56 22.69 4.11 6.22
CA PRO A 56 21.51 4.33 7.08
C PRO A 56 20.33 3.44 6.70
N VAL A 57 20.13 3.17 5.40
CA VAL A 57 19.08 2.27 4.91
C VAL A 57 19.29 0.83 5.40
N ALA A 58 20.52 0.34 5.44
CA ALA A 58 20.80 -1.01 5.93
C ALA A 58 20.61 -1.13 7.45
N GLU A 59 20.79 -0.05 8.21
CA GLU A 59 20.46 -0.03 9.65
C GLU A 59 18.95 -0.06 9.86
N VAL A 60 18.19 0.74 9.11
CA VAL A 60 16.73 0.76 9.12
C VAL A 60 16.19 -0.63 8.74
N ALA A 61 16.69 -1.23 7.66
CA ALA A 61 16.28 -2.56 7.22
C ALA A 61 16.42 -3.60 8.35
N ARG A 62 17.59 -3.67 9.01
CA ARG A 62 17.82 -4.61 10.12
C ARG A 62 16.89 -4.42 11.32
N ARG A 63 16.39 -3.21 11.55
CA ARG A 63 15.44 -2.92 12.64
C ARG A 63 14.05 -3.38 12.33
N ILE A 64 13.55 -3.09 11.08
CA ILE A 64 12.16 -3.39 10.73
C ILE A 64 11.96 -4.82 10.24
N GLU A 65 12.98 -5.45 9.64
CA GLU A 65 12.86 -6.76 9.01
C GLU A 65 12.26 -7.85 9.91
N PRO A 66 12.62 -7.95 11.22
CA PRO A 66 12.02 -8.93 12.12
C PRO A 66 10.51 -8.74 12.34
N SER A 67 10.00 -7.52 12.20
CA SER A 67 8.59 -7.15 12.40
C SER A 67 7.75 -7.23 11.13
N VAL A 68 8.38 -7.45 9.96
CA VAL A 68 7.66 -7.60 8.68
C VAL A 68 7.41 -9.07 8.41
N VAL A 69 6.16 -9.41 8.13
CA VAL A 69 5.70 -10.76 7.85
C VAL A 69 5.12 -10.87 6.45
N GLN A 70 5.04 -12.08 5.94
CA GLN A 70 4.30 -12.40 4.73
C GLN A 70 2.90 -12.90 5.09
N VAL A 71 1.90 -12.39 4.40
CA VAL A 71 0.51 -12.81 4.54
C VAL A 71 0.12 -13.58 3.28
N ASN A 72 -0.11 -14.89 3.44
CA ASN A 72 -0.53 -15.80 2.37
C ASN A 72 -2.01 -16.11 2.56
N VAL A 73 -2.81 -15.87 1.55
CA VAL A 73 -4.25 -16.13 1.60
C VAL A 73 -4.66 -17.13 0.52
N SER A 74 -5.70 -17.90 0.80
CA SER A 74 -6.37 -18.69 -0.24
C SER A 74 -7.88 -18.55 -0.13
N SER A 75 -8.56 -18.61 -1.27
CA SER A 75 -10.02 -18.61 -1.38
C SER A 75 -10.47 -19.62 -2.43
N ILE A 76 -11.67 -20.21 -2.24
CA ILE A 76 -12.28 -21.12 -3.20
C ILE A 76 -13.26 -20.34 -4.07
N GLN A 77 -12.90 -20.11 -5.32
CA GLN A 77 -13.76 -19.45 -6.28
C GLN A 77 -14.53 -20.46 -7.13
N THR A 78 -15.84 -20.28 -7.25
CA THR A 78 -16.68 -21.09 -8.12
C THR A 78 -16.53 -20.63 -9.56
N SER A 79 -15.98 -21.48 -10.42
CA SER A 79 -15.87 -21.22 -11.86
C SER A 79 -16.82 -22.13 -12.65
N PRO A 80 -17.10 -21.84 -13.93
CA PRO A 80 -17.87 -22.73 -14.81
C PRO A 80 -17.25 -24.13 -14.97
N TYR A 81 -15.98 -24.28 -14.58
CA TYR A 81 -15.21 -25.55 -14.63
C TYR A 81 -15.10 -26.24 -13.26
N GLY A 82 -15.82 -25.74 -12.25
CA GLY A 82 -15.79 -26.22 -10.86
C GLY A 82 -15.05 -25.28 -9.90
N PRO A 83 -14.98 -25.65 -8.61
CA PRO A 83 -14.23 -24.89 -7.61
C PRO A 83 -12.76 -24.80 -7.99
N GLN A 84 -12.19 -23.61 -7.94
CA GLN A 84 -10.76 -23.32 -8.17
C GLN A 84 -10.21 -22.59 -6.95
N GLU A 85 -9.05 -23.04 -6.50
CA GLU A 85 -8.32 -22.33 -5.44
C GLU A 85 -7.59 -21.13 -6.05
N ALA A 86 -7.91 -19.94 -5.54
CA ALA A 86 -7.18 -18.72 -5.81
C ALA A 86 -6.25 -18.44 -4.62
N GLN A 87 -5.02 -18.05 -4.92
CA GLN A 87 -4.02 -17.70 -3.91
C GLN A 87 -3.66 -16.23 -4.04
N GLY A 88 -3.55 -15.55 -2.91
CA GLY A 88 -3.10 -14.17 -2.80
C GLY A 88 -1.87 -14.07 -1.89
N LEU A 89 -1.12 -13.00 -2.09
CA LEU A 89 0.10 -12.72 -1.38
C LEU A 89 0.17 -11.25 -1.02
N GLY A 90 0.43 -10.96 0.25
CA GLY A 90 0.71 -9.63 0.78
C GLY A 90 1.77 -9.68 1.86
N SER A 91 1.96 -8.55 2.49
CA SER A 91 2.83 -8.35 3.66
C SER A 91 1.99 -7.97 4.87
N GLY A 92 2.59 -7.98 6.04
CA GLY A 92 2.03 -7.47 7.28
C GLY A 92 3.12 -6.90 8.16
N VAL A 93 2.71 -6.14 9.16
CA VAL A 93 3.58 -5.58 10.20
C VAL A 93 3.11 -6.07 11.55
N VAL A 94 3.98 -6.69 12.31
CA VAL A 94 3.68 -7.11 13.69
C VAL A 94 3.40 -5.86 14.51
N TYR A 95 2.15 -5.71 14.94
CA TYR A 95 1.68 -4.55 15.69
C TYR A 95 1.85 -4.73 17.19
N ARG A 96 1.51 -5.91 17.72
CA ARG A 96 1.63 -6.24 19.14
C ARG A 96 2.39 -7.54 19.35
N GLU A 97 3.14 -7.61 20.46
CA GLU A 97 3.94 -8.79 20.83
C GLU A 97 3.08 -10.05 21.06
N ASP A 98 1.79 -9.88 21.36
CA ASP A 98 0.84 -10.95 21.61
C ASP A 98 0.19 -11.51 20.34
N GLY A 99 0.63 -11.11 19.13
CA GLY A 99 0.26 -11.76 17.89
C GLY A 99 -0.67 -11.00 16.97
N TYR A 100 -0.91 -9.71 17.19
CA TYR A 100 -1.64 -8.89 16.24
C TYR A 100 -0.73 -8.36 15.13
N VAL A 101 -1.19 -8.50 13.90
CA VAL A 101 -0.50 -8.10 12.67
C VAL A 101 -1.41 -7.16 11.89
N ILE A 102 -0.92 -5.97 11.55
CA ILE A 102 -1.60 -5.04 10.63
C ILE A 102 -1.24 -5.45 9.21
N THR A 103 -2.24 -5.46 8.32
CA THR A 103 -2.10 -5.65 6.88
C THR A 103 -3.13 -4.81 6.14
N ASN A 104 -3.21 -4.91 4.80
CA ASN A 104 -4.30 -4.28 4.07
C ASN A 104 -5.57 -5.14 4.05
N ASN A 105 -6.73 -4.49 4.02
CA ASN A 105 -8.02 -5.16 3.91
C ASN A 105 -8.13 -5.96 2.60
N HIS A 106 -7.75 -5.37 1.47
CA HIS A 106 -7.80 -6.05 0.16
C HIS A 106 -6.92 -7.31 0.10
N VAL A 107 -5.92 -7.47 0.99
CA VAL A 107 -5.09 -8.67 1.07
C VAL A 107 -5.86 -9.83 1.68
N VAL A 108 -6.71 -9.58 2.67
CA VAL A 108 -7.38 -10.63 3.47
C VAL A 108 -8.89 -10.74 3.19
N GLU A 109 -9.46 -9.77 2.47
CA GLU A 109 -10.90 -9.75 2.15
C GLU A 109 -11.31 -10.99 1.36
N GLY A 110 -12.35 -11.69 1.83
CA GLY A 110 -12.86 -12.90 1.19
C GLY A 110 -11.93 -14.11 1.23
N ALA A 111 -10.88 -14.09 2.04
CA ALA A 111 -9.98 -15.23 2.22
C ALA A 111 -10.63 -16.33 3.09
N ASP A 112 -10.61 -17.58 2.61
CA ASP A 112 -11.01 -18.74 3.40
C ASP A 112 -9.93 -19.17 4.40
N THR A 113 -8.66 -18.93 4.05
CA THR A 113 -7.51 -19.19 4.93
C THR A 113 -6.48 -18.08 4.85
N VAL A 114 -5.89 -17.76 6.00
CA VAL A 114 -4.79 -16.82 6.15
C VAL A 114 -3.64 -17.53 6.85
N ASN A 115 -2.44 -17.47 6.29
CA ASN A 115 -1.23 -17.98 6.91
C ASN A 115 -0.18 -16.85 6.95
N VAL A 116 0.42 -16.66 8.11
CA VAL A 116 1.42 -15.63 8.35
C VAL A 116 2.79 -16.29 8.47
N ALA A 117 3.70 -15.94 7.56
CA ALA A 117 5.08 -16.41 7.59
C ALA A 117 6.01 -15.34 8.15
N PHE A 118 6.82 -15.73 9.14
CA PHE A 118 7.72 -14.85 9.89
C PHE A 118 9.14 -14.90 9.34
N ALA A 119 9.95 -13.90 9.69
CA ALA A 119 11.35 -13.80 9.28
C ALA A 119 12.21 -14.99 9.74
N ASP A 120 11.85 -15.68 10.82
CA ASP A 120 12.52 -16.88 11.31
C ASP A 120 12.16 -18.16 10.54
N GLY A 121 11.34 -18.05 9.52
CA GLY A 121 10.90 -19.17 8.67
C GLY A 121 9.70 -19.96 9.22
N SER A 122 9.17 -19.60 10.39
CA SER A 122 7.94 -20.20 10.92
C SER A 122 6.71 -19.69 10.18
N VAL A 123 5.66 -20.51 10.13
CA VAL A 123 4.36 -20.17 9.54
C VAL A 123 3.28 -20.51 10.54
N GLU A 124 2.44 -19.51 10.84
CA GLU A 124 1.30 -19.64 11.75
C GLU A 124 0.00 -19.40 11.00
N LYS A 125 -1.06 -20.08 11.44
CA LYS A 125 -2.40 -19.79 10.94
C LYS A 125 -2.87 -18.46 11.53
N GLY A 126 -3.34 -17.55 10.67
CA GLY A 126 -3.95 -16.29 11.05
C GLY A 126 -5.46 -16.38 11.09
N GLU A 127 -6.07 -15.61 11.98
CA GLU A 127 -7.49 -15.32 12.06
C GLU A 127 -7.69 -13.83 11.75
N VAL A 128 -8.55 -13.48 10.80
CA VAL A 128 -8.90 -12.09 10.52
C VAL A 128 -9.80 -11.60 11.66
N VAL A 129 -9.31 -10.65 12.44
CA VAL A 129 -10.07 -10.02 13.54
C VAL A 129 -11.13 -9.10 12.98
N GLY A 130 -10.75 -8.31 11.97
CA GLY A 130 -11.62 -7.42 11.23
C GLY A 130 -10.84 -6.73 10.12
N GLY A 131 -11.57 -6.04 9.25
CA GLY A 131 -11.02 -5.24 8.17
C GLY A 131 -11.88 -4.02 7.89
N ASP A 132 -11.25 -2.95 7.48
CA ASP A 132 -11.88 -1.69 7.12
C ASP A 132 -11.64 -1.36 5.65
N PRO A 133 -12.67 -1.47 4.80
CA PRO A 133 -12.57 -1.14 3.39
C PRO A 133 -12.34 0.35 3.10
N TYR A 134 -12.68 1.25 4.04
CA TYR A 134 -12.55 2.69 3.84
C TYR A 134 -11.11 3.19 3.94
N THR A 135 -10.33 2.59 4.85
CA THR A 135 -8.91 2.90 5.01
C THR A 135 -8.00 1.85 4.40
N ASP A 136 -8.55 0.70 4.01
CA ASP A 136 -7.82 -0.47 3.54
C ASP A 136 -6.88 -1.06 4.61
N ILE A 137 -7.25 -1.00 5.87
CA ILE A 137 -6.53 -1.64 6.98
C ILE A 137 -7.29 -2.88 7.45
N ALA A 138 -6.56 -3.93 7.79
CA ALA A 138 -7.08 -5.12 8.45
C ALA A 138 -6.13 -5.59 9.55
N VAL A 139 -6.68 -6.32 10.51
CA VAL A 139 -5.94 -6.94 11.60
C VAL A 139 -6.07 -8.46 11.52
N VAL A 140 -4.93 -9.12 11.56
CA VAL A 140 -4.81 -10.58 11.63
C VAL A 140 -4.22 -10.97 12.97
N LYS A 141 -4.84 -11.94 13.67
CA LYS A 141 -4.34 -12.51 14.93
C LYS A 141 -3.71 -13.87 14.66
N VAL A 142 -2.51 -14.10 15.19
CA VAL A 142 -1.85 -15.40 15.24
C VAL A 142 -1.70 -15.89 16.68
N ASP A 143 -1.69 -17.20 16.89
CA ASP A 143 -1.49 -17.80 18.21
C ASP A 143 0.00 -17.90 18.55
N ARG A 144 0.66 -16.74 18.62
CA ARG A 144 2.09 -16.61 18.93
C ARG A 144 2.32 -15.36 19.77
N VAL A 145 3.22 -15.47 20.75
CA VAL A 145 3.57 -14.39 21.68
C VAL A 145 5.07 -14.07 21.62
N ASN A 146 5.46 -12.97 22.23
CA ASN A 146 6.83 -12.43 22.20
C ASN A 146 7.31 -12.17 20.76
N LEU A 147 6.39 -11.72 19.90
CA LEU A 147 6.74 -11.29 18.58
C LEU A 147 7.51 -9.97 18.59
N PRO A 148 8.42 -9.75 17.64
CA PRO A 148 9.11 -8.46 17.49
C PRO A 148 8.11 -7.42 16.92
N ALA A 149 7.38 -6.74 17.81
CA ALA A 149 6.46 -5.67 17.42
C ALA A 149 7.24 -4.48 16.85
N ALA A 150 6.70 -3.89 15.76
CA ALA A 150 7.25 -2.68 15.18
C ALA A 150 6.93 -1.45 16.06
N GLU A 151 7.81 -0.46 16.02
CA GLU A 151 7.57 0.85 16.62
C GLU A 151 6.84 1.73 15.59
N PHE A 152 5.70 2.32 15.95
CA PHE A 152 4.93 3.22 15.10
C PHE A 152 5.21 4.67 15.51
N ALA A 153 5.63 5.50 14.55
CA ALA A 153 5.81 6.92 14.76
C ALA A 153 4.50 7.68 14.49
N ASP A 154 4.38 8.87 15.07
CA ASP A 154 3.32 9.80 14.68
C ASP A 154 3.55 10.27 13.23
N SER A 155 2.55 10.09 12.37
CA SER A 155 2.61 10.53 10.97
C SER A 155 2.17 11.98 10.76
N GLY A 156 1.74 12.69 11.80
CA GLY A 156 1.31 14.10 11.71
C GLY A 156 2.45 15.08 11.40
N ASP A 157 3.68 14.74 11.79
CA ASP A 157 4.86 15.58 11.64
C ASP A 157 5.71 15.27 10.39
N LEU A 158 5.18 14.48 9.45
CA LEU A 158 5.93 14.08 8.26
C LEU A 158 6.21 15.25 7.31
N VAL A 159 7.40 15.25 6.70
CA VAL A 159 7.84 16.31 5.79
C VAL A 159 8.23 15.73 4.44
N VAL A 160 7.77 16.38 3.36
CA VAL A 160 8.20 16.06 1.98
C VAL A 160 9.72 16.20 1.86
N GLY A 161 10.38 15.18 1.28
CA GLY A 161 11.83 15.07 1.20
C GLY A 161 12.47 14.24 2.32
N GLN A 162 11.72 13.85 3.35
CA GLN A 162 12.19 12.95 4.42
C GLN A 162 12.50 11.57 3.86
N LEU A 163 13.57 10.91 4.36
CA LEU A 163 13.91 9.54 3.99
C LEU A 163 12.75 8.60 4.33
N ALA A 164 12.36 7.79 3.37
CA ALA A 164 11.37 6.73 3.52
C ALA A 164 11.96 5.40 3.03
N VAL A 165 11.78 4.35 3.81
CA VAL A 165 12.24 3.00 3.48
C VAL A 165 11.02 2.08 3.47
N ALA A 166 10.72 1.50 2.32
CA ALA A 166 9.62 0.54 2.18
C ALA A 166 10.16 -0.88 2.42
N ALA A 167 9.50 -1.61 3.31
CA ALA A 167 9.78 -3.00 3.64
C ALA A 167 8.54 -3.86 3.41
N GLY A 168 8.72 -5.00 2.74
CA GLY A 168 7.66 -5.97 2.49
C GLY A 168 8.25 -7.35 2.28
N SER A 169 7.41 -8.38 2.21
CA SER A 169 7.82 -9.77 2.01
C SER A 169 7.15 -10.40 0.77
N PRO A 170 7.41 -9.87 -0.44
CA PRO A 170 6.67 -10.27 -1.65
C PRO A 170 6.99 -11.68 -2.17
N SER A 171 8.07 -12.33 -1.70
CA SER A 171 8.57 -13.59 -2.29
C SER A 171 8.77 -14.72 -1.29
N GLY A 172 8.12 -14.69 -0.12
CA GLY A 172 8.37 -15.64 0.97
C GLY A 172 9.70 -15.34 1.66
N PHE A 173 9.92 -15.74 2.88
CA PHE A 173 11.10 -15.70 3.75
C PHE A 173 12.20 -14.63 3.53
N GLN A 174 12.16 -13.85 2.45
CA GLN A 174 13.12 -12.78 2.16
C GLN A 174 12.39 -11.44 2.07
N SER A 175 12.59 -10.61 3.08
CA SER A 175 12.14 -9.23 3.06
C SER A 175 12.79 -8.47 1.90
N THR A 176 12.00 -7.72 1.16
CA THR A 176 12.48 -6.79 0.15
C THR A 176 12.45 -5.39 0.75
N VAL A 177 13.59 -4.72 0.73
CA VAL A 177 13.73 -3.36 1.22
C VAL A 177 14.14 -2.44 0.09
N THR A 178 13.42 -1.35 -0.06
CA THR A 178 13.71 -0.27 -1.01
C THR A 178 13.73 1.06 -0.27
N SER A 179 14.43 2.05 -0.80
CA SER A 179 14.50 3.38 -0.20
C SER A 179 14.19 4.48 -1.19
N GLY A 180 13.64 5.54 -0.68
CA GLY A 180 13.29 6.76 -1.38
C GLY A 180 13.04 7.88 -0.38
N ILE A 181 12.14 8.77 -0.72
CA ILE A 181 11.71 9.88 0.12
C ILE A 181 10.18 9.94 0.18
N ILE A 182 9.66 10.69 1.13
CA ILE A 182 8.28 11.17 1.08
C ILE A 182 8.19 12.17 -0.06
N SER A 183 7.44 11.82 -1.13
CA SER A 183 7.28 12.65 -2.33
C SER A 183 6.08 13.59 -2.24
N GLY A 184 5.12 13.27 -1.37
CA GLY A 184 3.91 14.06 -1.14
C GLY A 184 3.14 13.54 0.05
N LEU A 185 2.25 14.37 0.58
CA LEU A 185 1.32 14.05 1.67
C LEU A 185 -0.09 14.38 1.23
N ASN A 186 -1.08 13.88 1.96
CA ASN A 186 -2.51 14.12 1.73
C ASN A 186 -2.91 13.77 0.29
N ARG A 187 -2.46 12.59 -0.19
CA ARG A 187 -2.75 12.13 -1.55
C ARG A 187 -4.01 11.30 -1.57
N GLU A 188 -4.71 11.37 -2.70
CA GLU A 188 -5.90 10.59 -2.97
C GLU A 188 -5.64 9.62 -4.13
N ILE A 189 -6.15 8.40 -4.00
CA ILE A 189 -6.23 7.42 -5.09
C ILE A 189 -7.70 7.08 -5.32
N PRO A 190 -8.27 7.47 -6.48
CA PRO A 190 -9.62 7.10 -6.84
C PRO A 190 -9.77 5.57 -7.04
N PRO A 191 -10.96 4.99 -6.80
CA PRO A 191 -11.19 3.55 -6.92
C PRO A 191 -10.90 2.99 -8.32
N GLU A 192 -11.07 3.79 -9.37
CA GLU A 192 -10.82 3.40 -10.76
C GLU A 192 -9.35 3.06 -11.02
N ILE A 193 -8.45 3.65 -10.24
CA ILE A 193 -7.00 3.46 -10.39
C ILE A 193 -6.52 2.21 -9.64
N THR A 194 -7.20 1.81 -8.58
CA THR A 194 -6.89 0.60 -7.81
C THR A 194 -7.33 -0.70 -8.49
N GLY A 195 -7.90 -0.60 -9.71
CA GLY A 195 -8.38 -1.77 -10.47
C GLY A 195 -9.65 -2.39 -9.91
N GLY A 196 -10.41 -1.63 -9.12
CA GLY A 196 -11.67 -2.09 -8.51
C GLY A 196 -11.47 -2.97 -7.28
N SER A 197 -10.24 -3.07 -6.76
CA SER A 197 -9.97 -3.75 -5.48
C SER A 197 -10.49 -2.96 -4.29
N GLN A 198 -10.91 -1.70 -4.51
CA GLN A 198 -11.42 -0.82 -3.46
C GLN A 198 -12.73 -0.18 -3.89
N GLN A 199 -13.68 -0.12 -2.96
CA GLN A 199 -15.02 0.45 -3.20
C GLN A 199 -15.05 1.97 -3.02
N SER A 200 -14.09 2.52 -2.28
CA SER A 200 -13.98 3.94 -1.96
C SER A 200 -12.62 4.49 -2.35
N ALA A 201 -12.53 5.81 -2.56
CA ALA A 201 -11.25 6.49 -2.70
C ALA A 201 -10.42 6.33 -1.42
N LEU A 202 -9.14 6.00 -1.57
CA LEU A 202 -8.20 6.11 -0.47
C LEU A 202 -7.68 7.54 -0.40
N VAL A 203 -7.80 8.16 0.75
CA VAL A 203 -7.43 9.56 0.99
C VAL A 203 -6.38 9.68 2.08
N ASP A 204 -5.77 10.85 2.19
CA ASP A 204 -4.74 11.17 3.18
C ASP A 204 -3.48 10.30 3.07
N LEU A 205 -3.15 9.82 1.86
CA LEU A 205 -2.04 8.92 1.66
C LEU A 205 -0.68 9.65 1.62
N ILE A 206 0.33 8.96 2.13
CA ILE A 206 1.74 9.29 1.95
C ILE A 206 2.17 8.79 0.57
N GLN A 207 2.68 9.69 -0.28
CA GLN A 207 3.31 9.33 -1.54
C GLN A 207 4.81 9.17 -1.35
N THR A 208 5.41 8.13 -1.93
CA THR A 208 6.86 7.87 -1.91
C THR A 208 7.36 7.42 -3.28
N ASP A 209 8.63 7.68 -3.57
CA ASP A 209 9.35 7.13 -4.73
C ASP A 209 10.17 5.87 -4.37
N ALA A 210 10.12 5.43 -3.10
CA ALA A 210 10.59 4.09 -2.72
C ALA A 210 9.80 3.06 -3.55
N ALA A 211 10.49 2.10 -4.15
CA ALA A 211 9.85 1.14 -5.04
C ALA A 211 8.93 0.21 -4.25
N ILE A 212 7.62 0.36 -4.45
CA ILE A 212 6.57 -0.54 -3.95
C ILE A 212 6.15 -1.45 -5.11
N SER A 213 6.01 -2.74 -4.87
CA SER A 213 5.67 -3.75 -5.87
C SER A 213 4.60 -4.70 -5.34
N PRO A 214 3.90 -5.45 -6.23
CA PRO A 214 2.94 -6.45 -5.81
C PRO A 214 3.51 -7.40 -4.75
N GLY A 215 2.76 -7.61 -3.68
CA GLY A 215 3.19 -8.35 -2.49
C GLY A 215 3.79 -7.50 -1.37
N SER A 216 4.14 -6.22 -1.64
CA SER A 216 4.53 -5.27 -0.57
C SER A 216 3.34 -4.61 0.12
N SER A 217 2.11 -4.78 -0.41
CA SER A 217 0.87 -4.31 0.24
C SER A 217 0.74 -4.90 1.63
N GLY A 218 0.43 -4.06 2.62
CA GLY A 218 0.40 -4.41 4.05
C GLY A 218 1.75 -4.36 4.76
N GLY A 219 2.86 -4.18 4.02
CA GLY A 219 4.19 -3.99 4.59
C GLY A 219 4.41 -2.57 5.14
N ALA A 220 5.57 -2.34 5.74
CA ALA A 220 5.90 -1.08 6.40
C ALA A 220 6.50 -0.05 5.44
N LEU A 221 6.11 1.20 5.58
CA LEU A 221 6.92 2.36 5.21
C LEU A 221 7.51 2.92 6.51
N VAL A 222 8.83 3.01 6.60
CA VAL A 222 9.50 3.43 7.83
C VAL A 222 10.40 4.64 7.60
N ASP A 223 10.63 5.39 8.66
CA ASP A 223 11.53 6.53 8.66
C ASP A 223 13.00 6.11 8.87
N ARG A 224 13.89 7.10 9.02
CA ARG A 224 15.32 6.90 9.27
C ARG A 224 15.65 6.22 10.61
N THR A 225 14.70 6.19 11.55
CA THR A 225 14.87 5.54 12.86
C THR A 225 14.44 4.07 12.84
N GLY A 226 13.73 3.66 11.77
CA GLY A 226 13.13 2.35 11.63
C GLY A 226 11.72 2.27 12.21
N SER A 227 11.13 3.40 12.61
CA SER A 227 9.75 3.47 13.08
C SER A 227 8.79 3.55 11.90
N VAL A 228 7.66 2.86 11.98
CA VAL A 228 6.63 2.81 10.94
C VAL A 228 5.92 4.15 10.86
N ILE A 229 5.98 4.78 9.69
CA ILE A 229 5.28 6.02 9.35
C ILE A 229 4.06 5.78 8.47
N GLY A 230 3.91 4.55 7.95
CA GLY A 230 2.74 4.16 7.16
C GLY A 230 2.75 2.69 6.78
N ILE A 231 1.61 2.22 6.27
CA ILE A 231 1.40 0.87 5.73
C ILE A 231 1.32 0.96 4.21
N ASN A 232 2.21 0.27 3.51
CA ASN A 232 2.24 0.25 2.04
C ASN A 232 0.92 -0.29 1.49
N VAL A 233 0.27 0.44 0.57
CA VAL A 233 -1.05 0.04 0.06
C VAL A 233 -1.04 -0.20 -1.43
N ALA A 234 -0.48 0.70 -2.21
CA ALA A 234 -0.63 0.70 -3.64
C ALA A 234 0.63 1.15 -4.37
N TYR A 235 0.73 0.66 -5.58
CA TYR A 235 1.68 1.09 -6.60
C TYR A 235 0.90 1.38 -7.89
N LEU A 236 1.11 2.55 -8.46
CA LEU A 236 0.49 2.92 -9.73
C LEU A 236 1.41 2.52 -10.91
N PRO A 237 0.99 1.54 -11.73
CA PRO A 237 1.81 1.09 -12.85
C PRO A 237 2.06 2.21 -13.88
N PRO A 238 3.27 2.30 -14.47
CA PRO A 238 3.57 3.28 -15.49
C PRO A 238 2.64 3.23 -16.72
N ALA A 239 2.06 2.06 -17.00
CA ALA A 239 1.09 1.90 -18.09
C ALA A 239 -0.21 2.70 -17.87
N GLN A 240 -0.56 3.01 -16.62
CA GLN A 240 -1.77 3.78 -16.28
C GLN A 240 -1.47 5.27 -16.12
N THR A 241 -0.30 5.62 -15.58
CA THR A 241 0.03 7.00 -15.20
C THR A 241 1.07 7.66 -16.12
N GLY A 242 1.83 6.87 -16.88
CA GLY A 242 3.01 7.34 -17.62
C GLY A 242 4.20 7.70 -16.70
N ALA A 243 4.05 7.59 -15.40
CA ALA A 243 5.09 7.86 -14.40
C ALA A 243 5.65 6.57 -13.80
N VAL A 244 6.86 6.62 -13.27
CA VAL A 244 7.54 5.51 -12.59
C VAL A 244 7.68 5.82 -11.11
N ASN A 245 7.72 4.78 -10.27
CA ASN A 245 7.94 4.88 -8.83
C ASN A 245 6.93 5.80 -8.12
N LEU A 246 5.64 5.57 -8.37
CA LEU A 246 4.55 6.15 -7.60
C LEU A 246 4.04 5.11 -6.62
N GLY A 247 4.57 5.14 -5.40
CA GLY A 247 4.13 4.32 -4.29
C GLY A 247 3.31 5.13 -3.29
N PHE A 248 2.39 4.46 -2.60
CA PHE A 248 1.53 5.07 -1.61
C PHE A 248 1.44 4.22 -0.35
N ALA A 249 1.30 4.89 0.79
CA ALA A 249 1.12 4.25 2.08
C ALA A 249 0.04 4.98 2.89
N ILE A 250 -0.72 4.21 3.68
CA ILE A 250 -1.68 4.71 4.66
C ILE A 250 -0.87 5.23 5.85
N PRO A 251 -1.11 6.44 6.35
CA PRO A 251 -0.40 6.99 7.51
C PRO A 251 -0.46 6.07 8.74
N SER A 252 0.61 6.03 9.50
CA SER A 252 0.69 5.22 10.73
C SER A 252 -0.40 5.57 11.74
N ALA A 253 -0.73 6.86 11.92
CA ALA A 253 -1.83 7.26 12.82
C ALA A 253 -3.15 6.62 12.39
N THR A 254 -3.55 6.74 11.14
CA THR A 254 -4.76 6.07 10.62
C THR A 254 -4.70 4.55 10.80
N ALA A 255 -3.53 3.94 10.54
CA ALA A 255 -3.38 2.49 10.65
C ALA A 255 -3.50 1.99 12.10
N THR A 256 -2.94 2.72 13.08
CA THR A 256 -3.04 2.36 14.50
C THR A 256 -4.43 2.59 15.06
N ASP A 257 -5.07 3.72 14.76
CA ASP A 257 -6.41 4.04 15.25
C ASP A 257 -7.44 3.01 14.77
N VAL A 258 -7.40 2.67 13.47
CA VAL A 258 -8.26 1.64 12.89
C VAL A 258 -7.94 0.26 13.46
N ALA A 259 -6.66 -0.09 13.62
CA ALA A 259 -6.28 -1.39 14.17
C ALA A 259 -6.73 -1.53 15.62
N ASP A 260 -6.61 -0.49 16.44
CA ASP A 260 -7.07 -0.51 17.83
C ASP A 260 -8.58 -0.66 17.90
N ALA A 261 -9.35 0.09 17.10
CA ALA A 261 -10.81 -0.06 17.01
C ALA A 261 -11.22 -1.49 16.57
N ILE A 262 -10.54 -2.06 15.58
CA ILE A 262 -10.80 -3.44 15.16
C ILE A 262 -10.48 -4.45 16.29
N ILE A 263 -9.40 -4.24 17.04
CA ILE A 263 -9.01 -5.14 18.14
C ILE A 263 -10.01 -5.05 19.30
N GLU A 264 -10.53 -3.87 19.60
CA GLU A 264 -11.43 -3.62 20.72
C GLU A 264 -12.89 -3.99 20.39
N ASP A 265 -13.38 -3.58 19.20
CA ASP A 265 -14.79 -3.65 18.82
C ASP A 265 -15.08 -4.58 17.64
N GLY A 266 -14.04 -5.15 17.01
CA GLY A 266 -14.14 -6.00 15.81
C GLY A 266 -14.34 -5.22 14.52
N ARG A 267 -14.47 -3.91 14.54
CA ARG A 267 -14.68 -3.01 13.40
C ARG A 267 -14.19 -1.61 13.72
N ALA A 268 -13.89 -0.84 12.67
CA ALA A 268 -13.69 0.60 12.77
C ALA A 268 -14.97 1.34 12.33
N GLU A 269 -15.29 2.45 12.99
CA GLU A 269 -16.35 3.37 12.58
C GLU A 269 -15.73 4.66 12.09
N HIS A 270 -16.31 5.22 11.01
CA HIS A 270 -15.85 6.46 10.39
C HIS A 270 -16.92 7.54 10.48
N PRO A 271 -16.51 8.82 10.66
CA PRO A 271 -17.44 9.94 10.63
C PRO A 271 -18.15 10.01 9.28
N TYR A 272 -19.47 10.01 9.32
CA TYR A 272 -20.35 9.94 8.15
C TYR A 272 -21.27 11.17 8.12
N VAL A 273 -21.28 11.84 6.95
CA VAL A 273 -22.14 13.01 6.69
C VAL A 273 -23.42 12.64 5.93
N GLY A 274 -23.43 11.54 5.19
CA GLY A 274 -24.61 11.11 4.42
C GLY A 274 -24.72 11.78 3.05
N VAL A 275 -23.61 11.98 2.34
CA VAL A 275 -23.61 12.57 1.00
C VAL A 275 -22.87 11.70 -0.02
N SER A 276 -23.32 11.74 -1.28
CA SER A 276 -22.57 11.26 -2.44
C SER A 276 -21.85 12.43 -3.08
N LEU A 277 -20.59 12.27 -3.41
CA LEU A 277 -19.71 13.36 -3.82
C LEU A 277 -19.00 13.06 -5.14
N ILE A 278 -18.66 14.12 -5.87
CA ILE A 278 -17.68 14.09 -6.97
C ILE A 278 -16.82 15.37 -6.88
N ASP A 279 -15.61 15.30 -7.44
CA ASP A 279 -14.75 16.48 -7.52
C ASP A 279 -15.31 17.55 -8.44
N LEU A 280 -15.31 18.80 -7.99
CA LEU A 280 -15.57 19.95 -8.85
C LEU A 280 -14.29 20.29 -9.62
N THR A 281 -14.24 19.87 -10.88
CA THR A 281 -13.17 20.30 -11.78
C THR A 281 -13.51 21.63 -12.45
N PRO A 282 -12.50 22.42 -12.91
CA PRO A 282 -12.76 23.65 -13.66
C PRO A 282 -13.58 23.45 -14.93
N GLU A 283 -13.58 22.26 -15.50
CA GLU A 283 -14.42 21.89 -16.66
C GLU A 283 -15.88 21.76 -16.25
N ILE A 284 -16.15 21.02 -15.16
CA ILE A 284 -17.48 20.85 -14.59
C ILE A 284 -18.04 22.19 -14.14
N ALA A 285 -17.24 23.02 -13.44
CA ALA A 285 -17.62 24.35 -12.99
C ALA A 285 -18.11 25.23 -14.16
N ARG A 286 -17.34 25.29 -15.24
CA ARG A 286 -17.72 26.04 -16.46
C ARG A 286 -18.95 25.47 -17.16
N ARG A 287 -19.10 24.13 -17.19
CA ARG A 287 -20.20 23.47 -17.89
C ARG A 287 -21.55 23.69 -17.22
N PHE A 288 -21.55 23.76 -15.88
CA PHE A 288 -22.76 23.88 -15.06
C PHE A 288 -22.92 25.29 -14.45
N ASP A 289 -22.09 26.27 -14.88
CA ASP A 289 -22.11 27.66 -14.41
C ASP A 289 -22.03 27.77 -12.87
N VAL A 290 -21.15 26.93 -12.28
CA VAL A 290 -20.92 26.92 -10.83
C VAL A 290 -19.99 28.07 -10.48
N SER A 291 -20.33 28.86 -9.45
CA SER A 291 -19.62 30.08 -9.08
C SER A 291 -18.28 29.88 -8.39
N VAL A 292 -17.95 28.64 -7.99
CA VAL A 292 -16.69 28.24 -7.36
C VAL A 292 -15.85 27.37 -8.30
N GLU A 293 -14.52 27.43 -8.17
CA GLU A 293 -13.59 26.78 -9.09
C GLU A 293 -13.16 25.36 -8.65
N SER A 294 -13.31 25.03 -7.34
CA SER A 294 -12.92 23.76 -6.75
C SER A 294 -13.75 23.45 -5.52
N GLY A 295 -13.81 22.17 -5.13
CA GLY A 295 -14.56 21.67 -3.99
C GLY A 295 -15.15 20.28 -4.25
N ALA A 296 -15.96 19.79 -3.34
CA ALA A 296 -16.70 18.53 -3.47
C ALA A 296 -18.17 18.80 -3.78
N ILE A 297 -18.64 18.38 -4.96
CA ILE A 297 -20.06 18.54 -5.38
C ILE A 297 -20.89 17.46 -4.71
N VAL A 298 -21.96 17.84 -4.04
CA VAL A 298 -22.97 16.96 -3.50
C VAL A 298 -23.89 16.50 -4.66
N THR A 299 -23.77 15.25 -5.08
CA THR A 299 -24.58 14.64 -6.14
C THR A 299 -25.82 13.94 -5.59
N GLY A 300 -25.80 13.54 -4.32
CA GLY A 300 -26.90 12.91 -3.62
C GLY A 300 -26.77 13.16 -2.12
N VAL A 301 -27.91 13.11 -1.42
CA VAL A 301 -27.99 13.19 0.04
C VAL A 301 -28.80 11.99 0.52
N ASP A 302 -28.30 11.29 1.52
CA ASP A 302 -29.05 10.23 2.21
C ASP A 302 -30.24 10.88 2.92
N PRO A 303 -31.49 10.48 2.62
CA PRO A 303 -32.66 11.11 3.21
C PRO A 303 -32.74 11.01 4.73
N ASP A 304 -32.15 9.96 5.30
CA ASP A 304 -32.14 9.68 6.73
C ASP A 304 -30.75 10.00 7.36
N GLY A 305 -29.86 10.71 6.63
CA GLY A 305 -28.49 10.99 7.09
C GLY A 305 -28.29 12.42 7.59
N PRO A 306 -27.14 12.68 8.24
CA PRO A 306 -26.83 13.96 8.90
C PRO A 306 -26.91 15.18 8.00
N ALA A 307 -26.47 15.08 6.74
CA ALA A 307 -26.55 16.18 5.78
C ALA A 307 -27.98 16.58 5.44
N SER A 308 -28.90 15.60 5.38
CA SER A 308 -30.33 15.84 5.18
C SER A 308 -30.93 16.60 6.36
N ASP A 309 -30.60 16.19 7.58
CA ASP A 309 -31.06 16.84 8.81
C ASP A 309 -30.55 18.26 8.93
N ALA A 310 -29.32 18.51 8.48
CA ALA A 310 -28.72 19.85 8.42
C ALA A 310 -29.29 20.70 7.27
N GLY A 311 -30.05 20.13 6.33
CA GLY A 311 -30.64 20.83 5.20
C GLY A 311 -29.69 21.05 4.01
N ILE A 312 -28.66 20.21 3.89
CA ILE A 312 -27.79 20.19 2.70
C ILE A 312 -28.57 19.50 1.56
N GLU A 313 -28.51 20.08 0.37
CA GLU A 313 -29.23 19.58 -0.80
C GLU A 313 -28.28 19.24 -1.95
N PRO A 314 -28.65 18.28 -2.84
CA PRO A 314 -27.88 18.02 -4.04
C PRO A 314 -27.66 19.28 -4.90
N GLY A 315 -26.47 19.36 -5.53
CA GLY A 315 -26.04 20.50 -6.33
C GLY A 315 -25.27 21.56 -5.54
N GLY A 316 -25.19 21.44 -4.21
CA GLY A 316 -24.26 22.22 -3.40
C GLY A 316 -22.81 21.76 -3.61
N VAL A 317 -21.86 22.68 -3.40
CA VAL A 317 -20.41 22.38 -3.43
C VAL A 317 -19.84 22.67 -2.05
N VAL A 318 -19.32 21.65 -1.37
CA VAL A 318 -18.58 21.83 -0.12
C VAL A 318 -17.24 22.48 -0.45
N THR A 319 -16.98 23.62 0.17
CA THR A 319 -15.78 24.44 -0.08
C THR A 319 -14.90 24.63 1.16
N ALA A 320 -15.43 24.37 2.36
CA ALA A 320 -14.66 24.35 3.60
C ALA A 320 -15.29 23.42 4.65
N VAL A 321 -14.47 22.92 5.57
CA VAL A 321 -14.82 22.24 6.82
C VAL A 321 -14.12 22.98 7.94
N GLU A 322 -14.85 23.42 8.98
CA GLU A 322 -14.29 24.21 10.10
C GLU A 322 -13.44 25.42 9.62
N GLY A 323 -13.83 26.03 8.50
CA GLY A 323 -13.09 27.12 7.87
C GLY A 323 -11.84 26.69 7.08
N GLU A 324 -11.44 25.43 7.13
CA GLU A 324 -10.36 24.89 6.30
C GLU A 324 -10.84 24.66 4.87
N LYS A 325 -10.10 25.18 3.89
CA LYS A 325 -10.49 25.13 2.48
C LYS A 325 -10.45 23.70 1.93
N ILE A 326 -11.53 23.28 1.28
CA ILE A 326 -11.69 22.00 0.57
C ILE A 326 -11.61 22.24 -0.94
N THR A 327 -10.78 21.48 -1.64
CA THR A 327 -10.58 21.58 -3.09
C THR A 327 -10.99 20.33 -3.85
N SER A 328 -11.16 19.20 -3.14
CA SER A 328 -11.53 17.89 -3.68
C SER A 328 -12.41 17.12 -2.70
N THR A 329 -12.98 16.02 -3.16
CA THR A 329 -13.64 15.02 -2.31
C THR A 329 -12.66 14.41 -1.30
N GLY A 330 -11.42 14.18 -1.73
CA GLY A 330 -10.35 13.69 -0.87
C GLY A 330 -10.04 14.61 0.29
N ASP A 331 -9.94 15.94 0.04
CA ASP A 331 -9.73 16.93 1.10
C ASP A 331 -10.88 16.90 2.13
N LEU A 332 -12.13 16.79 1.64
CA LEU A 332 -13.31 16.69 2.53
C LEU A 332 -13.25 15.44 3.41
N LEU A 333 -12.99 14.29 2.82
CA LEU A 333 -12.90 13.04 3.57
C LEU A 333 -11.73 13.06 4.58
N ALA A 334 -10.57 13.61 4.20
CA ALA A 334 -9.44 13.77 5.09
C ALA A 334 -9.74 14.73 6.25
N ALA A 335 -10.48 15.84 5.98
CA ALA A 335 -10.91 16.76 7.01
C ALA A 335 -11.89 16.10 8.00
N LEU A 336 -12.88 15.36 7.48
CA LEU A 336 -13.88 14.67 8.32
C LEU A 336 -13.25 13.60 9.20
N ARG A 337 -12.23 12.86 8.74
CA ARG A 337 -11.53 11.82 9.51
C ARG A 337 -10.83 12.32 10.78
N ARG A 338 -10.66 13.64 10.94
CA ARG A 338 -10.09 14.25 12.15
C ARG A 338 -11.11 14.45 13.27
N HIS A 339 -12.36 14.05 13.02
CA HIS A 339 -13.48 14.13 13.96
C HIS A 339 -13.98 12.74 14.29
N ASP A 340 -14.62 12.61 15.45
CA ASP A 340 -15.25 11.36 15.88
C ASP A 340 -16.74 11.34 15.50
N PRO A 341 -17.35 10.14 15.35
CA PRO A 341 -18.79 10.02 15.30
C PRO A 341 -19.44 10.67 16.51
N GLY A 342 -20.47 11.51 16.28
CA GLY A 342 -21.14 12.32 17.29
C GLY A 342 -20.62 13.75 17.42
N ASP A 343 -19.48 14.08 16.78
CA ASP A 343 -19.01 15.46 16.69
C ASP A 343 -19.89 16.29 15.78
N SER A 344 -19.98 17.59 16.07
CA SER A 344 -20.62 18.56 15.18
C SER A 344 -19.56 19.30 14.40
N VAL A 345 -19.66 19.30 13.08
CA VAL A 345 -18.73 20.01 12.17
C VAL A 345 -19.47 21.09 11.37
N GLU A 346 -18.78 22.20 11.09
CA GLU A 346 -19.27 23.27 10.25
C GLU A 346 -18.83 23.04 8.80
N LEU A 347 -19.79 22.86 7.90
CA LEU A 347 -19.55 22.74 6.46
C LEU A 347 -19.97 24.02 5.75
N THR A 348 -19.04 24.64 5.01
CA THR A 348 -19.38 25.73 4.08
C THR A 348 -19.75 25.15 2.73
N VAL A 349 -21.01 25.36 2.31
CA VAL A 349 -21.56 24.86 1.05
C VAL A 349 -21.94 26.04 0.15
N ALA A 350 -21.35 26.09 -1.05
CA ALA A 350 -21.70 27.07 -2.08
C ALA A 350 -22.78 26.50 -3.00
N ARG A 351 -23.87 27.27 -3.20
CA ARG A 351 -24.94 26.94 -4.11
C ARG A 351 -25.54 28.21 -4.72
N GLU A 352 -25.81 28.23 -6.02
CA GLU A 352 -26.46 29.36 -6.73
C GLU A 352 -25.76 30.71 -6.51
N GLY A 353 -24.43 30.70 -6.31
CA GLY A 353 -23.62 31.89 -6.08
C GLY A 353 -23.56 32.39 -4.63
N GLU A 354 -24.23 31.72 -3.70
CA GLU A 354 -24.17 31.99 -2.27
C GLU A 354 -23.44 30.90 -1.53
N ALA A 355 -22.62 31.25 -0.54
CA ALA A 355 -22.01 30.32 0.42
C ALA A 355 -22.82 30.36 1.71
N ARG A 356 -23.13 29.20 2.26
CA ARG A 356 -23.84 29.02 3.54
C ARG A 356 -23.12 28.03 4.41
N GLU A 357 -23.16 28.25 5.72
CA GLU A 357 -22.62 27.38 6.73
C GLU A 357 -23.73 26.46 7.25
N PHE A 358 -23.39 25.17 7.37
CA PHE A 358 -24.28 24.10 7.87
C PHE A 358 -23.55 23.39 9.00
N THR A 359 -24.16 23.32 10.18
CA THR A 359 -23.67 22.48 11.27
C THR A 359 -24.22 21.07 11.08
N VAL A 360 -23.35 20.09 10.95
CA VAL A 360 -23.68 18.68 10.73
C VAL A 360 -23.18 17.88 11.91
N GLU A 361 -24.06 17.11 12.57
CA GLU A 361 -23.68 16.13 13.59
C GLU A 361 -23.29 14.83 12.88
N LEU A 362 -22.03 14.42 13.01
CA LEU A 362 -21.50 13.25 12.31
C LEU A 362 -22.05 11.95 12.89
N GLU A 363 -22.51 11.04 12.06
CA GLU A 363 -22.82 9.67 12.46
C GLU A 363 -21.63 8.74 12.30
N GLY A 364 -21.65 7.58 12.97
CA GLY A 364 -20.69 6.49 12.79
C GLY A 364 -21.16 5.55 11.67
N LYS A 365 -20.26 5.27 10.70
CA LYS A 365 -20.47 4.25 9.68
C LYS A 365 -19.24 3.34 9.60
N GLY A 366 -19.45 2.03 9.74
CA GLY A 366 -18.43 0.98 9.64
C GLY A 366 -18.82 -0.13 8.68
#